data_c9410df0aef7bee7a840a5fe026ffa9a
#
_entry.id   c9410df0aef7bee7a840a5fe026ffa9a
#
_cell.length_a   1.000
_cell.length_b   1.000
_cell.length_c   1.000
_cell.angle_alpha   90.00
_cell.angle_beta   90.00
_cell.angle_gamma   90.00
#
_symmetry.space_group_name_H-M   'P 1'
#
loop_
_entity.id
_entity.type
_entity.pdbx_description
1 polymer ?
#
loop_
_entity_poly.entity_id
_entity_poly.type
_entity_poly.pdbx_seq_one_letter_code
_entity_poly.pdbx_strand_id
1 'polypeptide(L)'
;MDLVDSKYIGLVSSRLEKFKRVKSNLYNFRCPICGDSQRNKNKARGYFYQVKNNTNFKCHNCSASLSFNNFLKEIDINLHKQYTLEKFKEGNTGRNFVVESPKLQFSKPVFKKLINLPKASSNPIAADYLRKRKIDPDKFYYADKFMEWTNTQKKTFDTITRDESRIVIPMYDERKNLIGFQGRALGKSFTKYITVMLNEEAPKVYGLDNIDKTTTVYITEGPFDSTFVRNSIAMCGADVDIS
;
A
#
# COMPACT_ATOMS: atom_id res chain seq x y z
N MET A 1 25.96 -9.35 10.25
CA MET A 1 25.42 -9.32 11.62
C MET A 1 26.47 -8.65 12.48
N ASP A 2 26.07 -7.71 13.29
CA ASP A 2 26.91 -6.98 14.23
C ASP A 2 27.47 -7.95 15.30
N LEU A 3 28.64 -7.65 15.84
CA LEU A 3 29.30 -8.47 16.85
C LEU A 3 28.48 -8.60 18.16
N VAL A 4 27.86 -7.50 18.59
CA VAL A 4 26.96 -7.48 19.75
C VAL A 4 25.75 -8.35 19.51
N ASP A 5 25.10 -8.22 18.36
CA ASP A 5 23.95 -9.07 18.01
C ASP A 5 24.33 -10.56 18.02
N SER A 6 25.47 -10.90 17.42
CA SER A 6 25.97 -12.28 17.37
C SER A 6 26.24 -12.86 18.77
N LYS A 7 26.82 -12.07 19.65
CA LYS A 7 27.08 -12.42 21.07
C LYS A 7 25.76 -12.72 21.80
N TYR A 8 24.79 -11.81 21.70
CA TYR A 8 23.52 -11.97 22.42
C TYR A 8 22.60 -13.04 21.80
N ILE A 9 22.72 -13.34 20.50
CA ILE A 9 22.10 -14.52 19.91
C ILE A 9 22.67 -15.78 20.53
N GLY A 10 24.00 -15.85 20.72
CA GLY A 10 24.65 -16.96 21.43
C GLY A 10 24.14 -17.11 22.86
N LEU A 11 24.04 -15.99 23.62
CA LEU A 11 23.56 -16.00 25.00
C LEU A 11 22.09 -16.43 25.14
N VAL A 12 21.21 -15.98 24.24
CA VAL A 12 19.78 -16.36 24.30
C VAL A 12 19.53 -17.75 23.73
N SER A 13 20.44 -18.32 22.96
CA SER A 13 20.25 -19.61 22.29
C SER A 13 19.97 -20.77 23.24
N SER A 14 20.54 -20.74 24.45
CA SER A 14 20.29 -21.75 25.48
C SER A 14 18.84 -21.80 25.99
N ARG A 15 18.08 -20.75 25.75
CA ARG A 15 16.63 -20.62 26.10
C ARG A 15 15.70 -20.91 24.94
N LEU A 16 16.26 -21.18 23.76
CA LEU A 16 15.49 -21.41 22.54
C LEU A 16 15.55 -22.89 22.16
N GLU A 17 14.40 -23.55 22.22
CA GLU A 17 14.30 -24.95 21.82
C GLU A 17 14.67 -25.13 20.35
N LYS A 18 15.43 -26.18 20.04
CA LYS A 18 15.87 -26.56 18.69
C LYS A 18 16.60 -25.44 17.93
N PHE A 19 17.32 -24.61 18.68
CA PHE A 19 18.15 -23.57 18.08
C PHE A 19 19.24 -24.17 17.18
N LYS A 20 19.31 -23.69 15.95
CA LYS A 20 20.35 -24.07 14.99
C LYS A 20 20.70 -22.90 14.07
N ARG A 21 21.96 -22.83 13.69
CA ARG A 21 22.41 -21.91 12.64
C ARG A 21 22.15 -22.54 11.27
N VAL A 22 21.41 -21.85 10.41
CA VAL A 22 21.08 -22.30 9.06
C VAL A 22 22.06 -21.74 8.03
N LYS A 23 22.42 -20.45 8.18
CA LYS A 23 23.41 -19.71 7.37
C LYS A 23 24.13 -18.70 8.26
N SER A 24 25.10 -17.97 7.71
CA SER A 24 25.91 -16.99 8.46
C SER A 24 25.06 -15.98 9.26
N ASN A 25 23.93 -15.54 8.72
CA ASN A 25 23.07 -14.53 9.34
C ASN A 25 21.61 -15.02 9.47
N LEU A 26 21.42 -16.36 9.56
CA LEU A 26 20.10 -16.97 9.65
C LEU A 26 20.12 -18.10 10.69
N TYR A 27 19.28 -17.98 11.70
CA TYR A 27 19.08 -18.98 12.73
C TYR A 27 17.65 -19.43 12.76
N ASN A 28 17.41 -20.70 13.09
CA ASN A 28 16.07 -21.29 13.19
C ASN A 28 15.91 -21.94 14.58
N PHE A 29 14.74 -21.79 15.16
CA PHE A 29 14.38 -22.35 16.48
C PHE A 29 12.86 -22.45 16.64
N ARG A 30 12.40 -23.19 17.66
CA ARG A 30 10.99 -23.16 18.04
C ARG A 30 10.62 -21.79 18.58
N CYS A 31 9.51 -21.25 18.12
CA CYS A 31 9.06 -19.93 18.56
C CYS A 31 8.70 -19.95 20.07
N PRO A 32 9.35 -19.15 20.90
CA PRO A 32 9.05 -19.12 22.34
C PRO A 32 7.73 -18.39 22.63
N ILE A 33 7.23 -17.59 21.70
CA ILE A 33 5.98 -16.81 21.87
C ILE A 33 4.76 -17.72 21.72
N CYS A 34 4.70 -18.55 20.67
CA CYS A 34 3.54 -19.40 20.40
C CYS A 34 3.79 -20.89 20.65
N GLY A 35 4.99 -21.28 21.06
CA GLY A 35 5.36 -22.67 21.26
C GLY A 35 5.36 -23.55 20.01
N ASP A 36 5.19 -22.93 18.81
CA ASP A 36 5.09 -23.61 17.53
C ASP A 36 3.92 -24.64 17.47
N SER A 37 4.10 -25.78 16.78
CA SER A 37 3.07 -26.80 16.67
C SER A 37 2.98 -27.65 17.93
N GLN A 38 1.80 -27.74 18.54
CA GLN A 38 1.52 -28.64 19.68
C GLN A 38 1.52 -30.12 19.27
N ARG A 39 1.07 -30.41 18.04
CA ARG A 39 1.01 -31.79 17.52
C ARG A 39 2.36 -32.32 17.07
N ASN A 40 3.24 -31.47 16.58
CA ASN A 40 4.55 -31.87 16.07
C ASN A 40 5.67 -31.05 16.71
N LYS A 41 6.24 -31.60 17.78
CA LYS A 41 7.35 -30.98 18.52
C LYS A 41 8.64 -30.81 17.72
N ASN A 42 8.72 -31.41 16.52
CA ASN A 42 9.88 -31.27 15.64
C ASN A 42 9.85 -30.01 14.78
N LYS A 43 8.71 -29.33 14.66
CA LYS A 43 8.61 -28.10 13.89
C LYS A 43 9.26 -26.94 14.64
N ALA A 44 10.11 -26.18 13.94
CA ALA A 44 10.74 -24.96 14.39
C ALA A 44 10.56 -23.91 13.30
N ARG A 45 9.75 -22.88 13.56
CA ARG A 45 9.33 -21.85 12.60
C ARG A 45 9.65 -20.44 13.05
N GLY A 46 10.37 -20.27 14.14
CA GLY A 46 11.00 -19.04 14.55
C GLY A 46 12.34 -18.85 13.87
N TYR A 47 12.64 -17.63 13.45
CA TYR A 47 13.89 -17.30 12.76
C TYR A 47 14.47 -15.99 13.26
N PHE A 48 15.80 -15.94 13.47
CA PHE A 48 16.55 -14.70 13.42
C PHE A 48 17.15 -14.52 12.04
N TYR A 49 17.03 -13.33 11.50
CA TYR A 49 17.54 -12.97 10.18
C TYR A 49 17.97 -11.50 10.16
N GLN A 50 18.83 -11.14 9.24
CA GLN A 50 19.33 -9.78 9.10
C GLN A 50 18.63 -9.05 7.95
N VAL A 51 18.20 -7.83 8.22
CA VAL A 51 17.73 -6.89 7.20
C VAL A 51 18.58 -5.62 7.33
N LYS A 52 19.32 -5.31 6.28
CA LYS A 52 20.35 -4.25 6.33
C LYS A 52 21.32 -4.55 7.49
N ASN A 53 21.43 -3.65 8.46
CA ASN A 53 22.29 -3.81 9.64
C ASN A 53 21.54 -4.27 10.90
N ASN A 54 20.25 -4.57 10.80
CA ASN A 54 19.42 -4.94 11.95
C ASN A 54 19.13 -6.43 11.97
N THR A 55 19.23 -7.02 13.14
CA THR A 55 18.76 -8.39 13.40
C THR A 55 17.30 -8.34 13.80
N ASN A 56 16.50 -9.19 13.18
CA ASN A 56 15.06 -9.29 13.41
C ASN A 56 14.66 -10.73 13.71
N PHE A 57 13.56 -10.88 14.43
CA PHE A 57 12.86 -12.13 14.66
C PHE A 57 11.57 -12.18 13.84
N LYS A 58 11.27 -13.35 13.28
CA LYS A 58 9.96 -13.66 12.70
C LYS A 58 9.59 -15.10 12.96
N CYS A 59 8.31 -15.33 13.27
CA CYS A 59 7.73 -16.66 13.34
C CYS A 59 6.76 -16.88 12.19
N HIS A 60 6.94 -17.96 11.42
CA HIS A 60 6.03 -18.35 10.33
C HIS A 60 4.80 -19.14 10.81
N ASN A 61 4.63 -19.34 12.12
CA ASN A 61 3.44 -19.97 12.68
C ASN A 61 2.42 -18.94 13.19
N CYS A 62 2.87 -18.00 14.03
CA CYS A 62 2.00 -16.98 14.61
C CYS A 62 2.17 -15.60 13.99
N SER A 63 3.00 -15.48 12.96
CA SER A 63 3.31 -14.23 12.26
C SER A 63 3.96 -13.13 13.13
N ALA A 64 4.32 -13.43 14.39
CA ALA A 64 5.01 -12.49 15.25
C ALA A 64 6.31 -12.02 14.58
N SER A 65 6.51 -10.70 14.53
CA SER A 65 7.68 -10.05 13.94
C SER A 65 8.17 -8.97 14.90
N LEU A 66 9.43 -9.08 15.36
CA LEU A 66 10.03 -8.19 16.36
C LEU A 66 11.46 -7.84 15.95
N SER A 67 11.92 -6.65 16.34
CA SER A 67 13.36 -6.37 16.35
C SER A 67 14.04 -7.27 17.38
N PHE A 68 15.34 -7.54 17.23
CA PHE A 68 16.07 -8.37 18.18
C PHE A 68 16.04 -7.79 19.60
N ASN A 69 16.10 -6.47 19.71
CA ASN A 69 15.97 -5.77 20.99
C ASN A 69 14.62 -6.07 21.67
N ASN A 70 13.50 -5.96 20.93
CA ASN A 70 12.16 -6.26 21.47
C ASN A 70 12.00 -7.75 21.76
N PHE A 71 12.58 -8.62 20.94
CA PHE A 71 12.58 -10.05 21.21
C PHE A 71 13.29 -10.39 22.54
N LEU A 72 14.48 -9.82 22.79
CA LEU A 72 15.18 -10.00 24.07
C LEU A 72 14.37 -9.49 25.25
N LYS A 73 13.66 -8.37 25.09
CA LYS A 73 12.78 -7.82 26.13
C LYS A 73 11.67 -8.79 26.54
N GLU A 74 11.10 -9.51 25.56
CA GLU A 74 10.03 -10.50 25.81
C GLU A 74 10.55 -11.80 26.44
N ILE A 75 11.78 -12.22 26.08
CA ILE A 75 12.31 -13.53 26.50
C ILE A 75 13.14 -13.43 27.77
N ASP A 76 13.95 -12.38 27.92
CA ASP A 76 14.82 -12.16 29.06
C ASP A 76 15.15 -10.69 29.26
N ILE A 77 14.51 -10.11 30.24
CA ILE A 77 14.69 -8.70 30.60
C ILE A 77 16.12 -8.38 31.04
N ASN A 78 16.85 -9.34 31.64
CA ASN A 78 18.23 -9.12 32.08
C ASN A 78 19.17 -9.10 30.89
N LEU A 79 19.04 -10.03 29.97
CA LEU A 79 19.79 -10.01 28.71
C LEU A 79 19.47 -8.77 27.90
N HIS A 80 18.21 -8.34 27.88
CA HIS A 80 17.80 -7.11 27.22
C HIS A 80 18.52 -5.87 27.79
N LYS A 81 18.57 -5.75 29.12
CA LYS A 81 19.27 -4.62 29.77
C LYS A 81 20.75 -4.61 29.41
N GLN A 82 21.43 -5.76 29.48
CA GLN A 82 22.83 -5.90 29.12
C GLN A 82 23.08 -5.58 27.65
N TYR A 83 22.27 -6.10 26.76
CA TYR A 83 22.31 -5.83 25.32
C TYR A 83 22.20 -4.34 25.02
N THR A 84 21.18 -3.67 25.61
CA THR A 84 20.96 -2.24 25.41
C THR A 84 22.14 -1.40 25.92
N LEU A 85 22.70 -1.76 27.07
CA LEU A 85 23.84 -1.06 27.63
C LEU A 85 25.09 -1.24 26.76
N GLU A 86 25.34 -2.44 26.25
CA GLU A 86 26.50 -2.73 25.40
C GLU A 86 26.37 -2.01 24.03
N LYS A 87 25.19 -2.03 23.41
CA LYS A 87 24.91 -1.25 22.20
C LYS A 87 25.15 0.25 22.41
N PHE A 88 24.74 0.77 23.56
CA PHE A 88 24.97 2.16 23.91
C PHE A 88 26.47 2.49 24.04
N LYS A 89 27.25 1.62 24.71
CA LYS A 89 28.70 1.81 24.88
C LYS A 89 29.48 1.78 23.57
N GLU A 90 29.01 1.00 22.59
CA GLU A 90 29.61 0.94 21.24
C GLU A 90 29.12 2.05 20.29
N GLY A 91 28.33 3.03 20.79
CA GLY A 91 27.77 4.09 19.98
C GLY A 91 26.62 3.64 19.08
N ASN A 92 26.29 2.35 19.13
CA ASN A 92 25.11 1.79 18.47
C ASN A 92 23.91 1.92 19.42
N THR A 93 23.44 3.15 19.64
CA THR A 93 22.16 3.34 20.32
C THR A 93 21.12 2.60 19.51
N GLY A 94 20.35 1.69 20.10
CA GLY A 94 19.40 0.74 19.47
C GLY A 94 18.33 1.31 18.53
N ARG A 95 18.49 2.52 18.14
CA ARG A 95 18.06 3.14 16.90
C ARG A 95 19.35 3.27 16.07
N ASN A 96 19.44 2.51 14.99
CA ASN A 96 20.21 2.98 13.86
C ASN A 96 19.56 4.29 13.41
N PHE A 97 19.86 5.36 14.12
CA PHE A 97 19.84 6.67 13.56
C PHE A 97 21.04 6.67 12.60
N VAL A 98 20.86 6.09 11.43
CA VAL A 98 21.32 6.79 10.26
C VAL A 98 20.63 8.13 10.45
N VAL A 99 21.38 9.15 10.85
CA VAL A 99 21.03 10.52 10.51
C VAL A 99 21.05 10.48 8.99
N GLU A 100 19.93 10.04 8.40
CA GLU A 100 19.63 10.47 7.06
C GLU A 100 19.67 11.98 7.24
N SER A 101 20.77 12.58 6.76
CA SER A 101 20.80 14.02 6.51
C SER A 101 19.42 14.33 5.99
N PRO A 102 18.67 15.28 6.61
CA PRO A 102 17.31 15.52 6.23
C PRO A 102 17.33 15.61 4.71
N LYS A 103 16.81 14.59 4.04
CA LYS A 103 16.54 14.67 2.63
C LYS A 103 15.55 15.79 2.63
N LEU A 104 16.05 16.99 2.29
CA LEU A 104 15.19 18.07 1.91
C LEU A 104 14.30 17.47 0.84
N GLN A 105 13.19 16.89 1.26
CA GLN A 105 12.10 16.58 0.38
C GLN A 105 11.58 17.95 -0.02
N PHE A 106 12.28 18.55 -0.99
CA PHE A 106 11.59 19.48 -1.85
C PHE A 106 10.44 18.66 -2.41
N SER A 107 9.28 18.83 -1.82
CA SER A 107 8.05 18.37 -2.46
C SER A 107 8.12 19.00 -3.84
N LYS A 108 8.43 18.19 -4.85
CA LYS A 108 8.39 18.66 -6.24
C LYS A 108 7.06 19.37 -6.33
N PRO A 109 7.01 20.62 -6.82
CA PRO A 109 5.76 21.32 -6.93
C PRO A 109 4.82 20.37 -7.65
N VAL A 110 3.81 19.92 -6.94
CA VAL A 110 2.80 19.03 -7.51
C VAL A 110 2.01 19.92 -8.42
N PHE A 111 2.41 20.00 -9.68
CA PHE A 111 1.59 20.61 -10.71
C PHE A 111 0.28 19.83 -10.68
N LYS A 112 -0.81 20.48 -10.25
CA LYS A 112 -2.12 19.87 -10.24
C LYS A 112 -2.42 19.43 -11.67
N LYS A 113 -2.33 18.14 -11.94
CA LYS A 113 -2.75 17.62 -13.24
C LYS A 113 -4.24 17.89 -13.37
N LEU A 114 -4.61 18.66 -14.37
CA LEU A 114 -6.00 18.95 -14.68
C LEU A 114 -6.43 18.06 -15.84
N ILE A 115 -7.68 17.61 -15.80
CA ILE A 115 -8.28 16.92 -16.93
C ILE A 115 -8.58 17.96 -18.00
N ASN A 116 -7.81 17.97 -19.06
CA ASN A 116 -8.03 18.82 -20.22
C ASN A 116 -8.94 18.09 -21.23
N LEU A 117 -10.19 17.87 -20.83
CA LEU A 117 -11.25 17.28 -21.65
C LEU A 117 -12.54 18.09 -21.48
N PRO A 118 -13.41 18.09 -22.49
CA PRO A 118 -14.74 18.66 -22.36
C PRO A 118 -15.57 17.87 -21.34
N LYS A 119 -16.51 18.53 -20.68
CA LYS A 119 -17.49 17.88 -19.83
C LYS A 119 -18.34 16.89 -20.65
N ALA A 120 -18.79 15.81 -20.03
CA ALA A 120 -19.64 14.83 -20.70
C ALA A 120 -20.98 15.44 -21.14
N SER A 121 -21.41 16.54 -20.50
CA SER A 121 -22.60 17.32 -20.90
C SER A 121 -22.49 17.95 -22.28
N SER A 122 -21.29 18.27 -22.75
CA SER A 122 -21.04 18.88 -24.06
C SER A 122 -21.10 17.89 -25.23
N ASN A 123 -21.05 16.59 -24.95
CA ASN A 123 -21.20 15.55 -25.99
C ASN A 123 -22.58 14.89 -25.90
N PRO A 124 -23.41 14.94 -26.97
CA PRO A 124 -24.77 14.44 -26.93
C PRO A 124 -24.90 12.96 -26.54
N ILE A 125 -24.01 12.11 -27.03
CA ILE A 125 -24.03 10.66 -26.76
C ILE A 125 -23.70 10.38 -25.32
N ALA A 126 -22.65 11.02 -24.77
CA ALA A 126 -22.24 10.86 -23.39
C ALA A 126 -23.28 11.44 -22.41
N ALA A 127 -23.83 12.63 -22.76
CA ALA A 127 -24.88 13.26 -21.96
C ALA A 127 -26.16 12.40 -21.91
N ASP A 128 -26.63 11.90 -23.05
CA ASP A 128 -27.81 11.02 -23.14
C ASP A 128 -27.57 9.71 -22.34
N TYR A 129 -26.42 9.10 -22.49
CA TYR A 129 -26.04 7.91 -21.73
C TYR A 129 -26.12 8.11 -20.22
N LEU A 130 -25.60 9.24 -19.69
CA LEU A 130 -25.63 9.56 -18.27
C LEU A 130 -27.03 9.95 -17.79
N ARG A 131 -27.74 10.78 -18.54
CA ARG A 131 -29.13 11.22 -18.22
C ARG A 131 -30.09 10.05 -18.14
N LYS A 132 -30.02 9.07 -19.07
CA LYS A 132 -30.81 7.84 -19.01
C LYS A 132 -30.59 7.05 -17.73
N ARG A 133 -29.43 7.22 -17.09
CA ARG A 133 -29.07 6.64 -15.80
C ARG A 133 -29.36 7.57 -14.62
N LYS A 134 -29.98 8.75 -14.87
CA LYS A 134 -30.25 9.80 -13.88
C LYS A 134 -28.96 10.34 -13.19
N ILE A 135 -27.85 10.33 -13.92
CA ILE A 135 -26.55 10.82 -13.48
C ILE A 135 -26.31 12.18 -14.14
N ASP A 136 -25.81 13.13 -13.34
CA ASP A 136 -25.43 14.46 -13.81
C ASP A 136 -24.19 14.38 -14.72
N PRO A 137 -24.29 14.75 -16.02
CA PRO A 137 -23.17 14.68 -16.95
C PRO A 137 -22.04 15.68 -16.63
N ASP A 138 -22.30 16.74 -15.87
CA ASP A 138 -21.29 17.75 -15.54
C ASP A 138 -20.26 17.25 -14.51
N LYS A 139 -20.54 16.14 -13.84
CA LYS A 139 -19.61 15.48 -12.93
C LYS A 139 -18.45 14.78 -13.65
N PHE A 140 -18.62 14.47 -14.92
CA PHE A 140 -17.69 13.64 -15.70
C PHE A 140 -17.19 14.36 -16.95
N TYR A 141 -16.19 13.73 -17.60
CA TYR A 141 -15.61 14.25 -18.82
C TYR A 141 -15.81 13.27 -19.98
N TYR A 142 -15.62 13.74 -21.20
CA TYR A 142 -15.71 12.93 -22.41
C TYR A 142 -14.39 12.93 -23.15
N ALA A 143 -13.86 11.74 -23.45
CA ALA A 143 -12.73 11.53 -24.34
C ALA A 143 -13.20 10.83 -25.60
N ASP A 144 -13.03 11.47 -26.75
CA ASP A 144 -13.36 10.88 -28.04
C ASP A 144 -12.40 9.73 -28.37
N LYS A 145 -11.11 9.96 -28.13
CA LYS A 145 -10.02 9.00 -28.24
C LYS A 145 -9.37 8.80 -26.89
N PHE A 146 -9.87 7.84 -26.12
CA PHE A 146 -9.49 7.66 -24.74
C PHE A 146 -8.03 7.24 -24.57
N MET A 147 -7.52 6.31 -25.37
CA MET A 147 -6.15 5.81 -25.23
C MET A 147 -5.11 6.85 -25.63
N GLU A 148 -5.36 7.59 -26.73
CA GLU A 148 -4.50 8.70 -27.16
C GLU A 148 -4.44 9.76 -26.05
N TRP A 149 -5.58 10.20 -25.55
CA TRP A 149 -5.65 11.17 -24.48
C TRP A 149 -4.97 10.66 -23.20
N THR A 150 -5.19 9.40 -22.80
CA THR A 150 -4.54 8.78 -21.64
C THR A 150 -3.02 8.88 -21.75
N ASN A 151 -2.46 8.58 -22.91
CA ASN A 151 -1.02 8.67 -23.15
C ASN A 151 -0.45 10.10 -23.02
N THR A 152 -1.30 11.13 -23.14
CA THR A 152 -0.87 12.52 -22.83
C THR A 152 -0.76 12.75 -21.31
N GLN A 153 -1.51 12.02 -20.51
CA GLN A 153 -1.48 12.12 -19.05
C GLN A 153 -0.40 11.21 -18.42
N LYS A 154 -0.38 9.97 -18.89
CA LYS A 154 0.59 8.95 -18.49
C LYS A 154 0.73 7.94 -19.63
N LYS A 155 1.96 7.68 -20.08
CA LYS A 155 2.20 6.63 -21.08
C LYS A 155 1.73 5.29 -20.52
N THR A 156 0.63 4.78 -21.07
CA THR A 156 -0.04 3.56 -20.61
C THR A 156 -0.21 2.55 -21.74
N PHE A 157 -0.47 3.01 -22.93
CA PHE A 157 -0.70 2.17 -24.11
C PHE A 157 0.47 2.28 -25.07
N ASP A 158 1.17 1.18 -25.32
CA ASP A 158 2.32 1.16 -26.25
C ASP A 158 1.86 1.19 -27.71
N THR A 159 0.80 0.45 -28.02
CA THR A 159 0.23 0.38 -29.37
C THR A 159 -1.26 0.68 -29.29
N ILE A 160 -1.69 1.65 -30.08
CA ILE A 160 -3.10 2.02 -30.21
C ILE A 160 -3.56 1.59 -31.60
N THR A 161 -4.10 0.38 -31.71
CA THR A 161 -4.64 -0.15 -32.97
C THR A 161 -6.11 0.23 -33.14
N ARG A 162 -6.84 0.41 -32.06
CA ARG A 162 -8.24 0.81 -32.05
C ARG A 162 -8.52 1.62 -30.78
N ASP A 163 -8.88 2.87 -30.94
CA ASP A 163 -9.29 3.74 -29.84
C ASP A 163 -10.81 3.92 -29.87
N GLU A 164 -11.40 4.11 -28.71
CA GLU A 164 -12.84 4.29 -28.58
C GLU A 164 -13.16 5.44 -27.61
N SER A 165 -14.32 6.05 -27.82
CA SER A 165 -14.78 7.11 -26.95
C SER A 165 -15.22 6.56 -25.59
N ARG A 166 -14.87 7.29 -24.53
CA ARG A 166 -15.21 6.92 -23.16
C ARG A 166 -15.63 8.12 -22.30
N ILE A 167 -16.49 7.86 -21.33
CA ILE A 167 -16.70 8.78 -20.22
C ILE A 167 -15.51 8.64 -19.28
N VAL A 168 -14.88 9.76 -18.93
CA VAL A 168 -13.76 9.81 -18.01
C VAL A 168 -14.26 10.23 -16.63
N ILE A 169 -14.03 9.36 -15.66
CA ILE A 169 -14.43 9.48 -14.27
C ILE A 169 -13.16 9.81 -13.48
N PRO A 170 -12.98 11.06 -13.01
CA PRO A 170 -11.77 11.45 -12.29
C PRO A 170 -11.77 10.88 -10.87
N MET A 171 -10.59 10.50 -10.39
CA MET A 171 -10.36 10.17 -8.99
C MET A 171 -9.45 11.22 -8.37
N TYR A 172 -9.90 11.82 -7.28
CA TYR A 172 -9.17 12.84 -6.54
C TYR A 172 -8.85 12.34 -5.13
N ASP A 173 -7.72 12.78 -4.58
CA ASP A 173 -7.42 12.62 -3.16
C ASP A 173 -8.21 13.62 -2.30
N GLU A 174 -8.10 13.51 -0.98
CA GLU A 174 -8.76 14.41 -0.02
C GLU A 174 -8.35 15.90 -0.18
N ARG A 175 -7.21 16.15 -0.82
CA ARG A 175 -6.69 17.50 -1.13
C ARG A 175 -7.09 17.98 -2.51
N LYS A 176 -7.99 17.24 -3.19
CA LYS A 176 -8.44 17.51 -4.55
C LYS A 176 -7.33 17.49 -5.61
N ASN A 177 -6.29 16.68 -5.40
CA ASN A 177 -5.32 16.39 -6.44
C ASN A 177 -5.81 15.20 -7.26
N LEU A 178 -5.66 15.28 -8.58
CA LEU A 178 -6.01 14.18 -9.48
C LEU A 178 -5.00 13.03 -9.30
N ILE A 179 -5.48 11.91 -8.76
CA ILE A 179 -4.66 10.71 -8.49
C ILE A 179 -4.80 9.64 -9.57
N GLY A 180 -5.87 9.68 -10.33
CA GLY A 180 -6.15 8.74 -11.41
C GLY A 180 -7.49 9.04 -12.08
N PHE A 181 -7.87 8.19 -12.98
CA PHE A 181 -9.17 8.25 -13.64
C PHE A 181 -9.59 6.88 -14.17
N GLN A 182 -10.89 6.72 -14.39
CA GLN A 182 -11.44 5.52 -14.98
C GLN A 182 -12.20 5.87 -16.28
N GLY A 183 -11.95 5.15 -17.35
CA GLY A 183 -12.62 5.30 -18.64
C GLY A 183 -13.75 4.30 -18.79
N ARG A 184 -15.00 4.76 -18.83
CA ARG A 184 -16.18 3.94 -19.09
C ARG A 184 -16.56 3.95 -20.57
N ALA A 185 -16.59 2.78 -21.22
CA ALA A 185 -17.04 2.65 -22.60
C ALA A 185 -18.53 3.01 -22.76
N LEU A 186 -18.86 3.72 -23.83
CA LEU A 186 -20.23 4.13 -24.16
C LEU A 186 -21.04 3.07 -24.92
N GLY A 187 -20.33 2.18 -25.64
CA GLY A 187 -20.93 1.12 -26.44
C GLY A 187 -20.50 -0.27 -26.05
N LYS A 188 -20.63 -1.22 -26.97
CA LYS A 188 -20.07 -2.56 -26.83
C LYS A 188 -18.55 -2.47 -26.93
N SER A 189 -17.87 -2.80 -25.86
CA SER A 189 -16.42 -2.81 -25.76
C SER A 189 -15.98 -4.09 -25.08
N PHE A 190 -14.80 -4.60 -25.44
CA PHE A 190 -14.17 -5.75 -24.77
C PHE A 190 -13.91 -5.45 -23.30
N THR A 191 -13.47 -4.22 -23.00
CA THR A 191 -13.20 -3.78 -21.64
C THR A 191 -14.13 -2.64 -21.25
N LYS A 192 -15.11 -2.94 -20.40
CA LYS A 192 -16.13 -2.00 -19.95
C LYS A 192 -15.57 -0.81 -19.20
N TYR A 193 -14.57 -1.04 -18.35
CA TYR A 193 -13.86 -0.02 -17.58
C TYR A 193 -12.35 -0.18 -17.73
N ILE A 194 -11.64 0.93 -17.88
CA ILE A 194 -10.17 0.98 -17.85
C ILE A 194 -9.79 1.96 -16.76
N THR A 195 -9.05 1.51 -15.75
CA THR A 195 -8.56 2.35 -14.63
C THR A 195 -7.10 2.68 -14.85
N VAL A 196 -6.75 3.96 -14.76
CA VAL A 196 -5.40 4.46 -14.89
C VAL A 196 -5.03 5.29 -13.66
N MET A 197 -4.01 4.87 -12.94
CA MET A 197 -3.49 5.60 -11.79
C MET A 197 -2.34 6.51 -12.22
N LEU A 198 -2.45 7.80 -11.92
CA LEU A 198 -1.38 8.78 -12.10
C LEU A 198 -0.39 8.73 -10.93
N ASN A 199 -0.90 8.43 -9.72
CA ASN A 199 -0.13 8.07 -8.55
C ASN A 199 -0.43 6.60 -8.21
N GLU A 200 0.57 5.73 -8.34
CA GLU A 200 0.42 4.28 -8.11
C GLU A 200 0.30 3.91 -6.63
N GLU A 201 0.78 4.80 -5.74
CA GLU A 201 0.68 4.62 -4.29
C GLU A 201 -0.69 5.05 -3.74
N ALA A 202 -1.50 5.76 -4.53
CA ALA A 202 -2.81 6.21 -4.11
C ALA A 202 -3.87 5.10 -4.24
N PRO A 203 -4.88 5.08 -3.36
CA PRO A 203 -5.95 4.09 -3.43
C PRO A 203 -6.78 4.28 -4.70
N LYS A 204 -7.20 3.17 -5.32
CA LYS A 204 -8.09 3.15 -6.48
C LYS A 204 -9.55 3.42 -6.07
N VAL A 205 -9.79 4.58 -5.51
CA VAL A 205 -11.08 4.95 -4.91
C VAL A 205 -11.58 6.26 -5.52
N TYR A 206 -12.85 6.28 -5.90
CA TYR A 206 -13.57 7.46 -6.35
C TYR A 206 -14.27 8.13 -5.16
N GLY A 207 -14.29 9.47 -5.13
CA GLY A 207 -15.10 10.24 -4.18
C GLY A 207 -14.39 10.64 -2.88
N LEU A 208 -13.10 10.36 -2.71
CA LEU A 208 -12.35 10.72 -1.50
C LEU A 208 -12.31 12.23 -1.22
N ASP A 209 -12.44 13.04 -2.25
CA ASP A 209 -12.43 14.50 -2.17
C ASP A 209 -13.71 15.13 -1.63
N ASN A 210 -14.79 14.32 -1.48
CA ASN A 210 -16.13 14.81 -1.12
C ASN A 210 -16.71 14.11 0.11
N ILE A 211 -15.95 13.32 0.85
CA ILE A 211 -16.43 12.62 2.05
C ILE A 211 -16.31 13.49 3.31
N ASP A 212 -17.31 13.36 4.16
CA ASP A 212 -17.26 13.82 5.54
C ASP A 212 -16.93 12.62 6.45
N LYS A 213 -15.73 12.61 7.01
CA LYS A 213 -15.25 11.54 7.89
C LYS A 213 -15.86 11.55 9.28
N THR A 214 -16.62 12.60 9.64
CA THR A 214 -17.29 12.70 10.94
C THR A 214 -18.62 11.95 10.96
N THR A 215 -19.10 11.52 9.79
CA THR A 215 -20.34 10.78 9.63
C THR A 215 -20.09 9.44 8.93
N THR A 216 -21.12 8.58 8.87
CA THR A 216 -21.03 7.29 8.19
C THR A 216 -20.68 7.48 6.73
N VAL A 217 -19.59 6.84 6.27
CA VAL A 217 -19.17 6.78 4.88
C VAL A 217 -19.66 5.46 4.28
N TYR A 218 -20.39 5.54 3.17
CA TYR A 218 -20.87 4.36 2.45
C TYR A 218 -19.90 3.96 1.35
N ILE A 219 -19.74 2.66 1.15
CA ILE A 219 -18.89 2.11 0.09
C ILE A 219 -19.79 1.49 -0.97
N THR A 220 -19.61 1.89 -2.22
CA THR A 220 -20.32 1.33 -3.37
C THR A 220 -19.35 0.58 -4.29
N GLU A 221 -19.89 -0.33 -5.12
CA GLU A 221 -19.08 -1.11 -6.04
C GLU A 221 -18.49 -0.25 -7.17
N GLY A 222 -19.24 0.74 -7.64
CA GLY A 222 -18.83 1.55 -8.79
C GLY A 222 -19.08 3.06 -8.62
N PRO A 223 -18.28 3.91 -9.32
CA PRO A 223 -18.40 5.37 -9.24
C PRO A 223 -19.78 5.91 -9.61
N PHE A 224 -20.50 5.26 -10.54
CA PHE A 224 -21.84 5.67 -10.90
C PHE A 224 -22.83 5.43 -9.77
N ASP A 225 -22.70 4.32 -9.05
CA ASP A 225 -23.58 3.98 -7.93
C ASP A 225 -23.38 4.97 -6.78
N SER A 226 -22.14 5.39 -6.54
CA SER A 226 -21.79 6.40 -5.55
C SER A 226 -22.49 7.75 -5.81
N THR A 227 -22.84 8.08 -7.06
CA THR A 227 -23.55 9.34 -7.33
C THR A 227 -24.95 9.43 -6.73
N PHE A 228 -25.54 8.30 -6.32
CA PHE A 228 -26.88 8.20 -5.72
C PHE A 228 -26.86 8.13 -4.20
N VAL A 229 -25.69 7.93 -3.60
CA VAL A 229 -25.53 7.77 -2.16
C VAL A 229 -24.75 8.97 -1.60
N ARG A 230 -25.33 9.63 -0.61
CA ARG A 230 -24.63 10.73 0.08
C ARG A 230 -23.45 10.17 0.88
N ASN A 231 -22.39 10.95 0.99
CA ASN A 231 -21.19 10.62 1.75
C ASN A 231 -20.65 9.23 1.44
N SER A 232 -20.40 8.98 0.14
CA SER A 232 -19.97 7.67 -0.34
C SER A 232 -18.71 7.73 -1.17
N ILE A 233 -17.99 6.62 -1.14
CA ILE A 233 -16.86 6.30 -2.01
C ILE A 233 -17.18 5.09 -2.87
N ALA A 234 -16.45 4.92 -3.96
CA ALA A 234 -16.57 3.74 -4.79
C ALA A 234 -15.22 3.11 -5.09
N MET A 235 -15.20 1.78 -5.12
CA MET A 235 -14.03 1.02 -5.54
C MET A 235 -13.88 1.07 -7.07
N CYS A 236 -12.67 1.37 -7.55
CA CYS A 236 -12.37 1.42 -8.98
C CYS A 236 -11.47 0.25 -9.43
N GLY A 237 -11.46 -0.85 -8.69
CA GLY A 237 -10.72 -2.07 -8.96
C GLY A 237 -10.95 -3.11 -7.87
N ALA A 238 -10.59 -4.38 -8.12
CA ALA A 238 -10.74 -5.47 -7.17
C ALA A 238 -9.71 -5.46 -6.03
N ASP A 239 -8.64 -4.67 -6.15
CA ASP A 239 -7.48 -4.67 -5.25
C ASP A 239 -7.49 -3.41 -4.37
N VAL A 240 -8.57 -3.14 -3.66
CA VAL A 240 -8.59 -2.05 -2.68
C VAL A 240 -8.21 -2.61 -1.32
N ASP A 241 -6.98 -2.36 -0.92
CA ASP A 241 -6.55 -2.56 0.46
C ASP A 241 -7.08 -1.36 1.27
N ILE A 242 -8.07 -1.62 2.11
CA ILE A 242 -8.63 -0.63 3.04
C ILE A 242 -7.97 -0.91 4.40
N SER A 243 -6.70 -0.56 4.54
CA SER A 243 -6.00 -0.58 5.82
C SER A 243 -6.04 0.79 6.49
#